data_d8f46673ef9179390ab2a5525d10de83
#
_entry.id   d8f46673ef9179390ab2a5525d10de83
#
_cell.length_a   1.000
_cell.length_b   1.000
_cell.length_c   1.000
_cell.angle_alpha   90.00
_cell.angle_beta   90.00
_cell.angle_gamma   90.00
#
_symmetry.space_group_name_H-M   'P 1'
#
loop_
_entity.id
_entity.type
_entity.pdbx_description
1 polymer ?
#
loop_
_entity_poly.entity_id
_entity_poly.type
_entity_poly.pdbx_seq_one_letter_code
_entity_poly.pdbx_strand_id
1 'polypeptide(L)'
;SDTVWYQIFPERFANGNAQLNPEGALDWDSSITPKSDDFFGGDLQGIIDHLDYLQDLGITGLYLCPIFESTSNHKYNTTDYFEIDRHFGDKETFRELVEQAHQRGMKVMLDAVFNHIGSQSPQWQDVVQNGEQSAYKDWFHIQQFPVTTEKLANKRELPYHAFGFEDYMPKLNTANPEVKDYLLKVATYWIEEFDIDAWRLDVANEIDHQFWRDFRKAVLAKKPDLYILGEVWHTSQPWLNGDEFHAVMNYPLSDSIKDYFLRGIKKTDQFIDEISGQSMYYKQQISEVMFNLLDSHDTERILWTANEDVQLIKSALTFLFLQKGTPCIYYGTELALTGGPDPDCRRCMPWERVSSDNDMLNFMKKLIKIRKHESATIQHGKYSLQEIKPDLVALQWKYDGQILKAIFNQSKEDYHLQKEAVVLASNCQGLENQLVISPKGFVIFH
;
A
#
# COMPACT_ATOMS: atom_id res chain seq x y z
N SER A 1 14.17 6.19 3.36
CA SER A 1 13.29 7.33 3.70
C SER A 1 12.89 8.18 2.48
N ASP A 2 13.61 8.11 1.36
CA ASP A 2 13.33 8.94 0.17
C ASP A 2 12.52 8.22 -0.90
N THR A 3 12.01 7.03 -0.59
CA THR A 3 11.25 6.23 -1.54
C THR A 3 9.83 6.76 -1.66
N VAL A 4 9.36 6.90 -2.90
CA VAL A 4 7.96 7.09 -3.24
C VAL A 4 7.47 5.77 -3.81
N TRP A 5 6.62 5.09 -3.05
CA TRP A 5 6.09 3.77 -3.39
C TRP A 5 4.88 3.87 -4.31
N TYR A 6 4.73 2.86 -5.14
CA TYR A 6 3.56 2.67 -5.99
C TYR A 6 3.04 1.25 -5.81
N GLN A 7 1.82 1.11 -5.29
CA GLN A 7 1.20 -0.18 -5.07
C GLN A 7 0.52 -0.67 -6.34
N ILE A 8 0.87 -1.89 -6.74
CA ILE A 8 0.32 -2.57 -7.90
C ILE A 8 -0.46 -3.81 -7.47
N PHE A 9 -1.70 -3.91 -7.94
CA PHE A 9 -2.49 -5.14 -7.95
C PHE A 9 -2.27 -5.80 -9.33
N PRO A 10 -1.41 -6.84 -9.45
CA PRO A 10 -0.86 -7.25 -10.74
C PRO A 10 -1.92 -7.67 -11.75
N GLU A 11 -2.99 -8.33 -11.30
CA GLU A 11 -4.12 -8.75 -12.14
C GLU A 11 -4.85 -7.56 -12.83
N ARG A 12 -4.71 -6.34 -12.30
CA ARG A 12 -5.47 -5.15 -12.73
C ARG A 12 -4.60 -3.97 -13.19
N PHE A 13 -3.29 -4.16 -13.30
CA PHE A 13 -2.40 -3.07 -13.69
C PHE A 13 -2.19 -3.01 -15.21
N ALA A 14 -1.71 -4.08 -15.83
CA ALA A 14 -1.51 -4.15 -17.28
C ALA A 14 -1.42 -5.58 -17.77
N ASN A 15 -2.06 -5.89 -18.89
CA ASN A 15 -1.94 -7.16 -19.59
C ASN A 15 -0.81 -7.04 -20.62
N GLY A 16 0.36 -7.63 -20.33
CA GLY A 16 1.52 -7.59 -21.21
C GLY A 16 1.64 -8.83 -22.09
N ASN A 17 1.05 -9.97 -21.66
CA ASN A 17 1.10 -11.23 -22.39
C ASN A 17 -0.25 -11.95 -22.34
N ALA A 18 -1.09 -11.69 -23.32
CA ALA A 18 -2.43 -12.27 -23.41
C ALA A 18 -2.46 -13.80 -23.47
N GLN A 19 -1.34 -14.46 -23.79
CA GLN A 19 -1.25 -15.93 -23.77
C GLN A 19 -1.29 -16.50 -22.35
N LEU A 20 -1.00 -15.69 -21.35
CA LEU A 20 -1.06 -16.08 -19.93
C LEU A 20 -2.43 -15.89 -19.30
N ASN A 21 -3.39 -15.27 -20.00
CA ASN A 21 -4.70 -14.98 -19.47
C ASN A 21 -5.38 -16.24 -18.93
N PRO A 22 -6.02 -16.17 -17.74
CA PRO A 22 -6.91 -17.22 -17.30
C PRO A 22 -8.05 -17.46 -18.31
N GLU A 23 -8.55 -18.68 -18.36
CA GLU A 23 -9.76 -18.98 -19.13
C GLU A 23 -10.94 -18.14 -18.63
N GLY A 24 -11.67 -17.50 -19.54
CA GLY A 24 -12.79 -16.64 -19.20
C GLY A 24 -12.39 -15.23 -18.72
N ALA A 25 -11.13 -14.84 -18.90
CA ALA A 25 -10.73 -13.47 -18.60
C ALA A 25 -11.55 -12.45 -19.40
N LEU A 26 -11.97 -11.38 -18.70
CA LEU A 26 -12.75 -10.29 -19.29
C LEU A 26 -11.85 -9.33 -20.07
N ASP A 27 -12.46 -8.57 -20.98
CA ASP A 27 -11.78 -7.51 -21.69
C ASP A 27 -11.35 -6.40 -20.71
N TRP A 28 -10.20 -5.79 -20.99
CA TRP A 28 -9.64 -4.73 -20.17
C TRP A 28 -10.50 -3.46 -20.24
N ASP A 29 -11.17 -3.12 -19.14
CA ASP A 29 -12.06 -1.96 -19.06
C ASP A 29 -12.07 -1.39 -17.64
N SER A 30 -11.59 -0.17 -17.48
CA SER A 30 -11.53 0.54 -16.18
C SER A 30 -12.88 1.03 -15.67
N SER A 31 -13.91 1.04 -16.52
CA SER A 31 -15.27 1.47 -16.15
C SER A 31 -16.09 0.34 -15.50
N ILE A 32 -15.67 -0.91 -15.66
CA ILE A 32 -16.36 -2.07 -15.10
C ILE A 32 -16.10 -2.17 -13.59
N THR A 33 -17.16 -2.31 -12.81
CA THR A 33 -17.08 -2.77 -11.42
C THR A 33 -16.82 -4.27 -11.43
N PRO A 34 -15.62 -4.73 -11.02
CA PRO A 34 -15.29 -6.15 -11.05
C PRO A 34 -16.05 -6.92 -9.97
N LYS A 35 -16.33 -8.20 -10.24
CA LYS A 35 -16.74 -9.16 -9.24
C LYS A 35 -15.51 -9.75 -8.53
N SER A 36 -15.74 -10.38 -7.39
CA SER A 36 -14.67 -10.98 -6.58
C SER A 36 -13.88 -12.08 -7.29
N ASP A 37 -14.49 -12.74 -8.26
CA ASP A 37 -13.92 -13.85 -9.05
C ASP A 37 -13.55 -13.49 -10.49
N ASP A 38 -13.68 -12.22 -10.89
CA ASP A 38 -13.33 -11.76 -12.22
C ASP A 38 -11.79 -11.73 -12.43
N PHE A 39 -11.37 -12.09 -13.63
CA PHE A 39 -9.99 -11.95 -14.13
C PHE A 39 -9.98 -11.06 -15.37
N PHE A 40 -8.94 -10.23 -15.49
CA PHE A 40 -8.71 -9.33 -16.63
C PHE A 40 -7.36 -9.57 -17.31
N GLY A 41 -6.51 -10.41 -16.72
CA GLY A 41 -5.27 -10.85 -17.34
C GLY A 41 -4.08 -9.92 -17.14
N GLY A 42 -4.05 -9.07 -16.12
CA GLY A 42 -2.84 -8.36 -15.74
C GLY A 42 -1.72 -9.32 -15.34
N ASP A 43 -0.47 -8.96 -15.64
CA ASP A 43 0.69 -9.83 -15.45
C ASP A 43 2.00 -9.04 -15.19
N LEU A 44 3.10 -9.75 -14.94
CA LEU A 44 4.41 -9.15 -14.68
C LEU A 44 4.98 -8.47 -15.92
N GLN A 45 4.74 -9.03 -17.11
CA GLN A 45 5.19 -8.41 -18.37
C GLN A 45 4.54 -7.03 -18.55
N GLY A 46 3.26 -6.89 -18.21
CA GLY A 46 2.57 -5.61 -18.21
C GLY A 46 3.21 -4.58 -17.30
N ILE A 47 3.71 -5.00 -16.14
CA ILE A 47 4.45 -4.11 -15.24
C ILE A 47 5.78 -3.70 -15.88
N ILE A 48 6.54 -4.64 -16.44
CA ILE A 48 7.81 -4.37 -17.14
C ILE A 48 7.59 -3.35 -18.26
N ASP A 49 6.56 -3.53 -19.07
CA ASP A 49 6.23 -2.66 -20.20
C ASP A 49 5.90 -1.22 -19.79
N HIS A 50 5.55 -1.00 -18.52
CA HIS A 50 5.17 0.31 -17.98
C HIS A 50 6.16 0.89 -16.96
N LEU A 51 7.36 0.32 -16.83
CA LEU A 51 8.37 0.85 -15.92
C LEU A 51 8.82 2.27 -16.30
N ASP A 52 8.86 2.60 -17.59
CA ASP A 52 9.20 3.95 -18.04
C ASP A 52 8.11 4.97 -17.66
N TYR A 53 6.82 4.56 -17.71
CA TYR A 53 5.72 5.37 -17.21
C TYR A 53 5.88 5.66 -15.70
N LEU A 54 6.21 4.65 -14.91
CA LEU A 54 6.41 4.79 -13.47
C LEU A 54 7.64 5.64 -13.14
N GLN A 55 8.71 5.52 -13.91
CA GLN A 55 9.88 6.37 -13.78
C GLN A 55 9.56 7.83 -14.10
N ASP A 56 8.81 8.09 -15.16
CA ASP A 56 8.38 9.43 -15.55
C ASP A 56 7.41 10.05 -14.53
N LEU A 57 6.57 9.25 -13.91
CA LEU A 57 5.74 9.67 -12.77
C LEU A 57 6.59 10.08 -11.55
N GLY A 58 7.79 9.52 -11.42
CA GLY A 58 8.73 9.79 -10.34
C GLY A 58 8.79 8.71 -9.27
N ILE A 59 8.22 7.54 -9.51
CA ILE A 59 8.22 6.40 -8.58
C ILE A 59 9.63 5.86 -8.38
N THR A 60 9.96 5.49 -7.14
CA THR A 60 11.24 4.90 -6.74
C THR A 60 11.11 3.60 -5.95
N GLY A 61 9.90 3.10 -5.81
CA GLY A 61 9.64 1.80 -5.20
C GLY A 61 8.34 1.20 -5.70
N LEU A 62 8.35 -0.08 -5.99
CA LEU A 62 7.18 -0.86 -6.39
C LEU A 62 6.77 -1.75 -5.22
N TYR A 63 5.52 -1.65 -4.79
CA TYR A 63 4.91 -2.61 -3.89
C TYR A 63 3.93 -3.46 -4.70
N LEU A 64 4.25 -4.74 -4.84
CA LEU A 64 3.40 -5.71 -5.53
C LEU A 64 2.54 -6.45 -4.52
N CYS A 65 1.21 -6.44 -4.71
CA CYS A 65 0.33 -7.42 -4.08
C CYS A 65 0.80 -8.83 -4.46
N PRO A 66 0.36 -9.90 -3.77
CA PRO A 66 0.95 -11.24 -3.93
C PRO A 66 1.07 -11.69 -5.38
N ILE A 67 2.20 -12.35 -5.70
CA ILE A 67 2.53 -12.82 -7.05
C ILE A 67 2.76 -14.34 -7.13
N PHE A 68 2.65 -15.04 -6.00
CA PHE A 68 2.91 -16.48 -5.93
C PHE A 68 1.71 -17.28 -6.44
N GLU A 69 1.96 -18.54 -6.81
CA GLU A 69 0.95 -19.44 -7.34
C GLU A 69 -0.28 -19.49 -6.41
N SER A 70 -1.46 -19.26 -7.00
CA SER A 70 -2.72 -19.18 -6.28
C SER A 70 -3.89 -19.32 -7.24
N THR A 71 -5.06 -19.69 -6.73
CA THR A 71 -6.27 -19.87 -7.54
C THR A 71 -7.09 -18.60 -7.74
N SER A 72 -6.91 -17.58 -6.89
CA SER A 72 -7.67 -16.33 -6.94
C SER A 72 -6.99 -15.26 -7.80
N ASN A 73 -7.73 -14.19 -8.10
CA ASN A 73 -7.17 -13.00 -8.75
C ASN A 73 -6.26 -12.17 -7.81
N HIS A 74 -6.56 -12.17 -6.49
CA HIS A 74 -5.81 -11.42 -5.49
C HIS A 74 -4.57 -12.14 -4.95
N LYS A 75 -4.49 -13.47 -5.09
CA LYS A 75 -3.37 -14.34 -4.71
C LYS A 75 -3.08 -14.44 -3.21
N TYR A 76 -3.98 -13.98 -2.32
CA TYR A 76 -3.82 -14.10 -0.86
C TYR A 76 -4.07 -15.53 -0.33
N ASN A 77 -4.52 -16.44 -1.16
CA ASN A 77 -4.65 -17.88 -0.87
C ASN A 77 -3.53 -18.68 -1.56
N THR A 78 -2.30 -18.42 -1.19
CA THR A 78 -1.10 -18.99 -1.79
C THR A 78 -1.11 -20.52 -1.77
N THR A 79 -0.80 -21.16 -2.90
CA THR A 79 -0.68 -22.61 -3.01
C THR A 79 0.78 -23.08 -3.09
N ASP A 80 1.66 -22.24 -3.64
CA ASP A 80 3.10 -22.48 -3.67
C ASP A 80 3.86 -21.15 -3.53
N TYR A 81 4.58 -20.98 -2.41
CA TYR A 81 5.37 -19.78 -2.11
C TYR A 81 6.69 -19.67 -2.89
N PHE A 82 7.12 -20.73 -3.56
CA PHE A 82 8.38 -20.76 -4.32
C PHE A 82 8.18 -20.62 -5.81
N GLU A 83 6.92 -20.48 -6.28
CA GLU A 83 6.59 -20.32 -7.70
C GLU A 83 5.83 -19.02 -7.96
N ILE A 84 6.16 -18.37 -9.07
CA ILE A 84 5.35 -17.27 -9.61
C ILE A 84 4.04 -17.86 -10.17
N ASP A 85 2.93 -17.16 -9.95
CA ASP A 85 1.65 -17.57 -10.52
C ASP A 85 1.74 -17.67 -12.05
N ARG A 86 1.27 -18.79 -12.58
CA ARG A 86 1.35 -19.11 -14.03
C ARG A 86 0.68 -18.07 -14.93
N HIS A 87 -0.31 -17.35 -14.41
CA HIS A 87 -1.00 -16.29 -15.15
C HIS A 87 -0.29 -14.93 -15.05
N PHE A 88 0.71 -14.81 -14.16
CA PHE A 88 1.56 -13.63 -14.07
C PHE A 88 2.87 -13.78 -14.85
N GLY A 89 3.29 -14.99 -15.12
CA GLY A 89 4.55 -15.30 -15.80
C GLY A 89 5.33 -16.38 -15.08
N ASP A 90 6.64 -16.23 -15.06
CA ASP A 90 7.58 -17.17 -14.46
C ASP A 90 8.70 -16.44 -13.70
N LYS A 91 9.62 -17.19 -13.14
CA LYS A 91 10.76 -16.66 -12.37
C LYS A 91 11.70 -15.80 -13.23
N GLU A 92 11.87 -16.12 -14.49
CA GLU A 92 12.69 -15.32 -15.41
C GLU A 92 12.06 -13.97 -15.70
N THR A 93 10.75 -13.93 -15.91
CA THR A 93 9.99 -12.68 -16.06
C THR A 93 10.10 -11.84 -14.80
N PHE A 94 10.00 -12.44 -13.61
CA PHE A 94 10.15 -11.72 -12.36
C PHE A 94 11.59 -11.21 -12.16
N ARG A 95 12.59 -12.00 -12.52
CA ARG A 95 14.00 -11.56 -12.49
C ARG A 95 14.20 -10.33 -13.38
N GLU A 96 13.68 -10.38 -14.59
CA GLU A 96 13.71 -9.24 -15.53
C GLU A 96 13.05 -8.00 -14.93
N LEU A 97 11.86 -8.16 -14.31
CA LEU A 97 11.17 -7.05 -13.63
C LEU A 97 12.06 -6.38 -12.57
N VAL A 98 12.66 -7.17 -11.69
CA VAL A 98 13.51 -6.65 -10.60
C VAL A 98 14.75 -5.95 -11.18
N GLU A 99 15.43 -6.56 -12.14
CA GLU A 99 16.61 -5.99 -12.80
C GLU A 99 16.29 -4.66 -13.49
N GLN A 100 15.19 -4.62 -14.26
CA GLN A 100 14.79 -3.39 -14.94
C GLN A 100 14.27 -2.31 -13.98
N ALA A 101 13.63 -2.68 -12.89
CA ALA A 101 13.26 -1.75 -11.83
C ALA A 101 14.51 -1.15 -11.17
N HIS A 102 15.49 -1.97 -10.81
CA HIS A 102 16.77 -1.52 -10.23
C HIS A 102 17.54 -0.61 -11.17
N GLN A 103 17.61 -0.91 -12.48
CA GLN A 103 18.23 -0.05 -13.48
C GLN A 103 17.63 1.37 -13.53
N ARG A 104 16.34 1.50 -13.15
CA ARG A 104 15.63 2.78 -13.05
C ARG A 104 15.64 3.38 -11.65
N GLY A 105 16.40 2.80 -10.72
CA GLY A 105 16.49 3.26 -9.34
C GLY A 105 15.24 2.96 -8.51
N MET A 106 14.44 1.98 -8.92
CA MET A 106 13.24 1.54 -8.19
C MET A 106 13.55 0.32 -7.33
N LYS A 107 13.10 0.35 -6.09
CA LYS A 107 13.08 -0.80 -5.17
C LYS A 107 11.88 -1.69 -5.48
N VAL A 108 11.97 -2.97 -5.10
CA VAL A 108 10.86 -3.94 -5.26
C VAL A 108 10.51 -4.55 -3.91
N MET A 109 9.24 -4.40 -3.52
CA MET A 109 8.65 -4.98 -2.31
C MET A 109 7.63 -6.04 -2.71
N LEU A 110 7.75 -7.22 -2.12
CA LEU A 110 6.78 -8.30 -2.24
C LEU A 110 5.89 -8.39 -1.01
N ASP A 111 4.76 -9.07 -1.17
CA ASP A 111 3.77 -9.33 -0.14
C ASP A 111 3.92 -10.75 0.42
N ALA A 112 4.19 -10.86 1.72
CA ALA A 112 4.35 -12.13 2.42
C ALA A 112 3.06 -12.49 3.15
N VAL A 113 2.34 -13.49 2.63
CA VAL A 113 1.10 -14.00 3.22
C VAL A 113 1.43 -15.23 4.06
N PHE A 114 1.85 -15.03 5.30
CA PHE A 114 2.35 -16.10 6.19
C PHE A 114 1.39 -16.48 7.31
N ASN A 115 0.31 -15.70 7.50
CA ASN A 115 -0.72 -16.02 8.48
C ASN A 115 -1.52 -17.28 8.11
N HIS A 116 -1.74 -17.48 6.80
CA HIS A 116 -2.54 -18.56 6.24
C HIS A 116 -1.98 -19.01 4.90
N ILE A 117 -2.44 -20.16 4.44
CA ILE A 117 -2.11 -20.72 3.12
C ILE A 117 -3.40 -21.00 2.35
N GLY A 118 -3.33 -21.17 1.04
CA GLY A 118 -4.48 -21.56 0.24
C GLY A 118 -4.92 -23.01 0.50
N SER A 119 -6.23 -23.27 0.50
CA SER A 119 -6.77 -24.61 0.67
C SER A 119 -6.36 -25.59 -0.44
N GLN A 120 -5.93 -25.10 -1.59
CA GLN A 120 -5.40 -25.93 -2.67
C GLN A 120 -3.90 -26.20 -2.57
N SER A 121 -3.24 -25.75 -1.49
CA SER A 121 -1.84 -26.08 -1.23
C SER A 121 -1.65 -27.58 -1.01
N PRO A 122 -0.50 -28.16 -1.39
CA PRO A 122 -0.22 -29.57 -1.17
C PRO A 122 -0.30 -29.98 0.32
N GLN A 123 0.13 -29.10 1.21
CA GLN A 123 0.13 -29.35 2.66
C GLN A 123 -1.29 -29.46 3.22
N TRP A 124 -2.20 -28.55 2.82
CA TRP A 124 -3.59 -28.62 3.26
C TRP A 124 -4.35 -29.77 2.61
N GLN A 125 -4.09 -30.03 1.32
CA GLN A 125 -4.71 -31.17 0.63
C GLN A 125 -4.30 -32.51 1.25
N ASP A 126 -3.09 -32.65 1.76
CA ASP A 126 -2.66 -33.84 2.50
C ASP A 126 -3.47 -33.98 3.81
N VAL A 127 -3.72 -32.88 4.52
CA VAL A 127 -4.58 -32.88 5.73
C VAL A 127 -6.02 -33.28 5.40
N VAL A 128 -6.58 -32.77 4.30
CA VAL A 128 -7.94 -33.14 3.85
C VAL A 128 -8.01 -34.63 3.53
N GLN A 129 -7.01 -35.16 2.87
CA GLN A 129 -7.00 -36.55 2.40
C GLN A 129 -6.68 -37.54 3.51
N ASN A 130 -5.67 -37.25 4.37
CA ASN A 130 -5.11 -38.19 5.32
C ASN A 130 -5.57 -37.92 6.78
N GLY A 131 -6.25 -36.81 7.03
CA GLY A 131 -6.77 -36.45 8.37
C GLY A 131 -5.71 -36.51 9.46
N GLU A 132 -5.99 -37.23 10.53
CA GLU A 132 -5.07 -37.39 11.68
C GLU A 132 -3.73 -38.06 11.31
N GLN A 133 -3.64 -38.73 10.18
CA GLN A 133 -2.42 -39.37 9.69
C GLN A 133 -1.56 -38.44 8.83
N SER A 134 -2.02 -37.23 8.54
CA SER A 134 -1.26 -36.28 7.76
C SER A 134 0.02 -35.86 8.45
N ALA A 135 1.14 -35.82 7.70
CA ALA A 135 2.39 -35.24 8.19
C ALA A 135 2.29 -33.73 8.46
N TYR A 136 1.33 -33.06 7.88
CA TYR A 136 1.12 -31.61 7.98
C TYR A 136 0.03 -31.20 8.98
N LYS A 137 -0.58 -32.13 9.73
CA LYS A 137 -1.67 -31.78 10.65
C LYS A 137 -1.30 -30.71 11.68
N ASP A 138 -0.06 -30.75 12.17
CA ASP A 138 0.44 -29.81 13.18
C ASP A 138 0.93 -28.47 12.58
N TRP A 139 0.87 -28.33 11.27
CA TRP A 139 1.10 -27.06 10.55
C TRP A 139 -0.06 -26.09 10.71
N PHE A 140 -1.23 -26.58 11.13
CA PHE A 140 -2.47 -25.85 11.21
C PHE A 140 -3.08 -25.91 12.60
N HIS A 141 -4.05 -25.06 12.89
CA HIS A 141 -4.83 -25.08 14.13
C HIS A 141 -6.13 -25.84 13.89
N ILE A 142 -6.09 -27.16 13.97
CA ILE A 142 -7.23 -28.05 13.72
C ILE A 142 -7.91 -28.41 15.05
N GLN A 143 -9.21 -28.24 15.12
CA GLN A 143 -10.03 -28.55 16.31
C GLN A 143 -10.69 -29.92 16.20
N GLN A 144 -11.02 -30.34 14.99
CA GLN A 144 -11.75 -31.58 14.74
C GLN A 144 -11.45 -32.13 13.34
N PHE A 145 -11.38 -33.45 13.22
CA PHE A 145 -11.37 -34.16 11.95
C PHE A 145 -12.72 -34.83 11.68
N PRO A 146 -13.13 -34.99 10.40
CA PRO A 146 -12.46 -34.50 9.20
C PRO A 146 -12.55 -32.98 9.05
N VAL A 147 -11.60 -32.35 8.34
CA VAL A 147 -11.58 -30.91 8.09
C VAL A 147 -12.46 -30.48 6.92
N THR A 148 -13.41 -31.29 6.48
CA THR A 148 -14.29 -31.01 5.35
C THR A 148 -15.37 -29.98 5.73
N THR A 149 -15.64 -29.05 4.82
CA THR A 149 -16.58 -27.93 5.04
C THR A 149 -17.89 -28.08 4.24
N GLU A 150 -18.00 -29.10 3.38
CA GLU A 150 -19.10 -29.30 2.44
C GLU A 150 -20.49 -29.42 3.10
N LYS A 151 -20.54 -29.75 4.39
CA LYS A 151 -21.78 -29.98 5.15
C LYS A 151 -22.04 -28.93 6.23
N LEU A 152 -21.22 -27.89 6.34
CA LEU A 152 -21.39 -26.88 7.38
C LEU A 152 -22.57 -25.95 7.05
N ALA A 153 -23.54 -25.90 7.97
CA ALA A 153 -24.66 -24.98 7.88
C ALA A 153 -24.22 -23.50 8.11
N ASN A 154 -23.08 -23.31 8.75
CA ASN A 154 -22.55 -22.00 9.11
C ASN A 154 -21.02 -21.96 8.91
N LYS A 155 -20.53 -21.08 8.06
CA LYS A 155 -19.09 -20.89 7.80
C LYS A 155 -18.28 -20.47 9.05
N ARG A 156 -18.93 -19.97 10.09
CA ARG A 156 -18.28 -19.63 11.37
C ARG A 156 -17.95 -20.85 12.24
N GLU A 157 -18.42 -22.03 11.87
CA GLU A 157 -18.23 -23.29 12.61
C GLU A 157 -17.19 -24.19 11.94
N LEU A 158 -16.13 -23.59 11.39
CA LEU A 158 -15.04 -24.36 10.77
C LEU A 158 -14.37 -25.28 11.81
N PRO A 159 -14.00 -26.52 11.43
CA PRO A 159 -13.28 -27.44 12.33
C PRO A 159 -11.79 -27.08 12.47
N TYR A 160 -11.36 -25.95 11.94
CA TYR A 160 -10.00 -25.40 12.00
C TYR A 160 -10.02 -23.87 11.99
N HIS A 161 -8.94 -23.25 12.41
CA HIS A 161 -8.78 -21.80 12.31
C HIS A 161 -8.48 -21.40 10.87
N ALA A 162 -9.11 -20.33 10.41
CA ALA A 162 -8.90 -19.74 9.09
C ALA A 162 -8.88 -18.22 9.19
N PHE A 163 -8.31 -17.55 8.19
CA PHE A 163 -8.39 -16.10 8.08
C PHE A 163 -9.83 -15.67 7.78
N GLY A 164 -10.38 -14.75 8.58
CA GLY A 164 -11.69 -14.15 8.34
C GLY A 164 -12.88 -15.15 8.25
N PHE A 165 -12.73 -16.35 8.78
CA PHE A 165 -13.68 -17.48 8.60
C PHE A 165 -13.78 -17.98 7.14
N GLU A 166 -12.82 -17.66 6.30
CA GLU A 166 -12.76 -18.13 4.91
C GLU A 166 -12.16 -19.56 4.87
N ASP A 167 -12.98 -20.51 4.49
CA ASP A 167 -12.63 -21.96 4.47
C ASP A 167 -11.48 -22.29 3.52
N TYR A 168 -11.20 -21.43 2.55
CA TYR A 168 -10.11 -21.59 1.60
C TYR A 168 -8.78 -20.94 2.04
N MET A 169 -8.72 -20.40 3.27
CA MET A 169 -7.54 -19.76 3.87
C MET A 169 -7.20 -20.34 5.25
N PRO A 170 -6.87 -21.64 5.38
CA PRO A 170 -6.51 -22.24 6.66
C PRO A 170 -5.30 -21.56 7.28
N LYS A 171 -5.39 -21.26 8.60
CA LYS A 171 -4.35 -20.57 9.35
C LYS A 171 -3.16 -21.47 9.61
N LEU A 172 -1.96 -20.97 9.32
CA LEU A 172 -0.68 -21.63 9.63
C LEU A 172 -0.35 -21.48 11.11
N ASN A 173 0.21 -22.52 11.70
CA ASN A 173 0.77 -22.52 13.04
C ASN A 173 2.23 -22.07 13.00
N THR A 174 2.48 -20.77 13.06
CA THR A 174 3.82 -20.19 12.97
C THR A 174 4.70 -20.46 14.20
N ALA A 175 4.13 -20.97 15.30
CA ALA A 175 4.89 -21.47 16.45
C ALA A 175 5.47 -22.88 16.21
N ASN A 176 4.95 -23.63 15.22
CA ASN A 176 5.50 -24.90 14.82
C ASN A 176 6.88 -24.69 14.15
N PRO A 177 7.97 -25.37 14.62
CA PRO A 177 9.31 -25.17 14.06
C PRO A 177 9.41 -25.47 12.57
N GLU A 178 8.72 -26.49 12.05
CA GLU A 178 8.73 -26.84 10.63
C GLU A 178 8.07 -25.75 9.77
N VAL A 179 6.94 -25.20 10.23
CA VAL A 179 6.24 -24.08 9.56
C VAL A 179 7.15 -22.84 9.57
N LYS A 180 7.74 -22.52 10.72
CA LYS A 180 8.66 -21.39 10.82
C LYS A 180 9.85 -21.55 9.88
N ASP A 181 10.51 -22.69 9.89
CA ASP A 181 11.67 -22.95 9.01
C ASP A 181 11.26 -22.87 7.53
N TYR A 182 10.11 -23.39 7.16
CA TYR A 182 9.58 -23.31 5.81
C TYR A 182 9.34 -21.86 5.37
N LEU A 183 8.66 -21.06 6.19
CA LEU A 183 8.35 -19.66 5.86
C LEU A 183 9.61 -18.78 5.85
N LEU A 184 10.57 -19.02 6.74
CA LEU A 184 11.86 -18.31 6.71
C LEU A 184 12.68 -18.66 5.47
N LYS A 185 12.62 -19.90 4.98
CA LYS A 185 13.21 -20.26 3.68
C LYS A 185 12.56 -19.54 2.54
N VAL A 186 11.23 -19.42 2.53
CA VAL A 186 10.51 -18.60 1.52
C VAL A 186 11.02 -17.17 1.55
N ALA A 187 11.05 -16.54 2.72
CA ALA A 187 11.45 -15.14 2.87
C ALA A 187 12.88 -14.87 2.39
N THR A 188 13.81 -15.76 2.70
CA THR A 188 15.22 -15.61 2.30
C THR A 188 15.45 -15.99 0.84
N TYR A 189 14.71 -16.97 0.30
CA TYR A 189 14.81 -17.37 -1.11
C TYR A 189 14.61 -16.22 -2.10
N TRP A 190 13.55 -15.43 -1.94
CA TRP A 190 13.25 -14.32 -2.82
C TRP A 190 14.27 -13.18 -2.73
N ILE A 191 14.92 -13.04 -1.57
CA ILE A 191 16.03 -12.09 -1.40
C ILE A 191 17.30 -12.59 -2.12
N GLU A 192 17.66 -13.84 -1.91
CA GLU A 192 18.91 -14.42 -2.44
C GLU A 192 18.87 -14.61 -3.95
N GLU A 193 17.72 -15.07 -4.48
CA GLU A 193 17.58 -15.39 -5.91
C GLU A 193 17.22 -14.17 -6.77
N PHE A 194 16.48 -13.19 -6.23
CA PHE A 194 15.92 -12.11 -7.03
C PHE A 194 16.31 -10.71 -6.53
N ASP A 195 17.01 -10.61 -5.41
CA ASP A 195 17.46 -9.33 -4.84
C ASP A 195 16.32 -8.34 -4.56
N ILE A 196 15.19 -8.81 -4.06
CA ILE A 196 14.10 -7.91 -3.63
C ILE A 196 14.57 -7.01 -2.49
N ASP A 197 13.92 -5.85 -2.31
CA ASP A 197 14.35 -4.79 -1.40
C ASP A 197 13.49 -4.66 -0.15
N ALA A 198 12.33 -5.29 -0.15
CA ALA A 198 11.39 -5.16 0.95
C ALA A 198 10.38 -6.31 1.01
N TRP A 199 9.87 -6.56 2.21
CA TRP A 199 8.70 -7.40 2.47
C TRP A 199 7.59 -6.59 3.13
N ARG A 200 6.40 -6.64 2.57
CA ARG A 200 5.16 -6.28 3.25
C ARG A 200 4.58 -7.54 3.88
N LEU A 201 4.24 -7.48 5.14
CA LEU A 201 3.81 -8.63 5.94
C LEU A 201 2.30 -8.54 6.16
N ASP A 202 1.57 -9.40 5.45
CA ASP A 202 0.11 -9.48 5.48
C ASP A 202 -0.39 -9.94 6.86
N VAL A 203 -1.47 -9.35 7.36
CA VAL A 203 -2.11 -9.71 8.65
C VAL A 203 -1.08 -9.85 9.79
N ALA A 204 -0.11 -8.94 9.85
CA ALA A 204 1.07 -9.08 10.70
C ALA A 204 0.74 -9.16 12.21
N ASN A 205 -0.38 -8.56 12.64
CA ASN A 205 -0.83 -8.58 14.03
C ASN A 205 -1.39 -9.94 14.50
N GLU A 206 -1.68 -10.86 13.59
CA GLU A 206 -2.18 -12.20 13.93
C GLU A 206 -1.09 -13.27 14.02
N ILE A 207 0.16 -12.91 13.72
CA ILE A 207 1.33 -13.78 13.84
C ILE A 207 2.11 -13.42 15.09
N ASP A 208 2.66 -14.41 15.78
CA ASP A 208 3.37 -14.22 17.03
C ASP A 208 4.65 -13.36 16.89
N HIS A 209 4.94 -12.60 17.93
CA HIS A 209 6.10 -11.71 17.96
C HIS A 209 7.45 -12.44 17.81
N GLN A 210 7.55 -13.67 18.31
CA GLN A 210 8.80 -14.43 18.20
C GLN A 210 9.08 -14.83 16.76
N PHE A 211 8.04 -15.19 15.99
CA PHE A 211 8.18 -15.44 14.56
C PHE A 211 8.73 -14.20 13.83
N TRP A 212 8.22 -13.00 14.14
CA TRP A 212 8.69 -11.77 13.51
C TRP A 212 10.11 -11.39 13.88
N ARG A 213 10.56 -11.69 15.11
CA ARG A 213 11.96 -11.52 15.51
C ARG A 213 12.89 -12.45 14.75
N ASP A 214 12.50 -13.70 14.61
CA ASP A 214 13.26 -14.71 13.85
C ASP A 214 13.26 -14.35 12.34
N PHE A 215 12.13 -13.89 11.81
CA PHE A 215 12.01 -13.37 10.44
C PHE A 215 12.98 -12.21 10.19
N ARG A 216 12.95 -11.19 11.04
CA ARG A 216 13.86 -10.04 10.92
C ARG A 216 15.32 -10.47 10.92
N LYS A 217 15.69 -11.33 11.84
CA LYS A 217 17.06 -11.86 11.93
C LYS A 217 17.47 -12.59 10.65
N ALA A 218 16.60 -13.45 10.13
CA ALA A 218 16.87 -14.23 8.94
C ALA A 218 17.03 -13.35 7.70
N VAL A 219 16.10 -12.43 7.45
CA VAL A 219 16.12 -11.61 6.23
C VAL A 219 17.20 -10.56 6.24
N LEU A 220 17.49 -9.91 7.38
CA LEU A 220 18.57 -8.93 7.49
C LEU A 220 19.97 -9.57 7.46
N ALA A 221 20.10 -10.85 7.79
CA ALA A 221 21.34 -11.58 7.59
C ALA A 221 21.67 -11.77 6.10
N LYS A 222 20.63 -11.78 5.22
CA LYS A 222 20.80 -11.90 3.77
C LYS A 222 20.97 -10.53 3.09
N LYS A 223 20.18 -9.54 3.52
CA LYS A 223 20.20 -8.17 2.98
C LYS A 223 20.01 -7.18 4.13
N PRO A 224 21.11 -6.58 4.67
CA PRO A 224 21.05 -5.74 5.86
C PRO A 224 20.19 -4.48 5.74
N ASP A 225 19.98 -3.99 4.54
CA ASP A 225 19.18 -2.80 4.22
C ASP A 225 17.75 -3.14 3.74
N LEU A 226 17.33 -4.40 3.83
CA LEU A 226 15.98 -4.82 3.48
C LEU A 226 14.95 -4.08 4.34
N TYR A 227 13.93 -3.51 3.71
CA TYR A 227 12.83 -2.84 4.40
C TYR A 227 11.74 -3.85 4.81
N ILE A 228 11.35 -3.85 6.09
CA ILE A 228 10.32 -4.73 6.65
C ILE A 228 9.12 -3.88 7.04
N LEU A 229 8.01 -4.07 6.34
CA LEU A 229 6.76 -3.35 6.51
C LEU A 229 5.66 -4.29 7.00
N GLY A 230 5.08 -4.03 8.18
CA GLY A 230 3.95 -4.80 8.70
C GLY A 230 2.61 -4.18 8.34
N GLU A 231 1.62 -5.01 8.03
CA GLU A 231 0.24 -4.57 8.00
C GLU A 231 -0.38 -4.69 9.39
N VAL A 232 -0.57 -3.55 10.03
CA VAL A 232 -1.29 -3.41 11.30
C VAL A 232 -2.16 -2.15 11.19
N TRP A 233 -3.47 -2.29 11.41
CA TRP A 233 -4.46 -1.23 11.15
C TRP A 233 -4.63 -0.23 12.28
N HIS A 234 -4.03 -0.48 13.43
CA HIS A 234 -4.13 0.35 14.63
C HIS A 234 -2.74 0.79 15.12
N THR A 235 -2.67 1.42 16.29
CA THR A 235 -1.40 1.81 16.93
C THR A 235 -0.49 0.60 17.08
N SER A 236 0.75 0.70 16.57
CA SER A 236 1.62 -0.44 16.29
C SER A 236 2.93 -0.43 17.07
N GLN A 237 2.98 0.30 18.20
CA GLN A 237 4.19 0.39 19.04
C GLN A 237 4.82 -0.97 19.40
N PRO A 238 4.05 -2.04 19.74
CA PRO A 238 4.64 -3.34 20.11
C PRO A 238 5.55 -3.95 19.04
N TRP A 239 5.28 -3.70 17.75
CA TRP A 239 6.05 -4.24 16.62
C TRP A 239 7.22 -3.35 16.20
N LEU A 240 7.32 -2.12 16.74
CA LEU A 240 8.27 -1.08 16.28
C LEU A 240 9.35 -0.75 17.34
N ASN A 241 9.72 -1.74 18.14
CA ASN A 241 10.78 -1.63 19.15
C ASN A 241 12.21 -1.79 18.60
N GLY A 242 12.34 -2.15 17.30
CA GLY A 242 13.61 -2.31 16.62
C GLY A 242 14.03 -3.77 16.42
N ASP A 243 13.22 -4.72 16.88
CA ASP A 243 13.46 -6.17 16.81
C ASP A 243 12.50 -6.93 15.87
N GLU A 244 11.47 -6.25 15.34
CA GLU A 244 10.49 -6.80 14.42
C GLU A 244 10.43 -6.00 13.11
N PHE A 245 9.52 -5.02 12.98
CA PHE A 245 9.36 -4.25 11.75
C PHE A 245 10.17 -2.96 11.76
N HIS A 246 10.50 -2.43 10.57
CA HIS A 246 10.99 -1.07 10.42
C HIS A 246 9.84 -0.06 10.48
N ALA A 247 8.69 -0.43 9.93
CA ALA A 247 7.49 0.40 9.88
C ALA A 247 6.23 -0.46 9.74
N VAL A 248 5.09 0.21 9.85
CA VAL A 248 3.78 -0.33 9.50
C VAL A 248 3.08 0.56 8.49
N MET A 249 2.06 0.02 7.81
CA MET A 249 1.14 0.79 7.01
C MET A 249 0.37 1.76 7.93
N ASN A 250 0.48 3.07 7.66
CA ASN A 250 0.05 4.11 8.59
C ASN A 250 -1.44 4.43 8.45
N TYR A 251 -2.30 3.47 8.74
CA TYR A 251 -3.75 3.63 8.66
C TYR A 251 -4.32 4.71 9.60
N PRO A 252 -3.81 4.92 10.83
CA PRO A 252 -4.30 6.02 11.66
C PRO A 252 -4.12 7.40 11.01
N LEU A 253 -3.00 7.65 10.35
CA LEU A 253 -2.78 8.88 9.58
C LEU A 253 -3.72 8.96 8.38
N SER A 254 -3.86 7.85 7.64
CA SER A 254 -4.78 7.73 6.51
C SER A 254 -6.21 8.12 6.89
N ASP A 255 -6.72 7.55 8.00
CA ASP A 255 -8.08 7.80 8.46
C ASP A 255 -8.28 9.26 8.90
N SER A 256 -7.33 9.84 9.63
CA SER A 256 -7.40 11.25 10.03
C SER A 256 -7.45 12.20 8.83
N ILE A 257 -6.63 11.94 7.80
CA ILE A 257 -6.61 12.74 6.57
C ILE A 257 -7.92 12.59 5.80
N LYS A 258 -8.40 11.36 5.62
CA LYS A 258 -9.66 11.08 4.90
C LYS A 258 -10.87 11.71 5.60
N ASP A 259 -10.94 11.59 6.92
CA ASP A 259 -12.05 12.14 7.70
C ASP A 259 -12.10 13.67 7.64
N TYR A 260 -10.94 14.32 7.62
CA TYR A 260 -10.87 15.78 7.54
C TYR A 260 -11.07 16.30 6.11
N PHE A 261 -10.24 15.83 5.15
CA PHE A 261 -10.25 16.39 3.78
C PHE A 261 -11.35 15.83 2.89
N LEU A 262 -11.65 14.52 2.98
CA LEU A 262 -12.52 13.85 2.02
C LEU A 262 -13.94 13.69 2.51
N ARG A 263 -14.14 13.29 3.76
CA ARG A 263 -15.46 13.05 4.34
C ARG A 263 -16.05 14.29 5.00
N GLY A 264 -15.19 15.23 5.44
CA GLY A 264 -15.62 16.46 6.12
C GLY A 264 -16.34 16.20 7.45
N ILE A 265 -16.06 15.09 8.11
CA ILE A 265 -16.71 14.69 9.36
C ILE A 265 -15.91 15.10 10.61
N LYS A 266 -14.67 15.54 10.43
CA LYS A 266 -13.77 15.95 11.49
C LYS A 266 -13.58 17.45 11.50
N LYS A 267 -13.63 18.06 12.67
CA LYS A 267 -13.31 19.49 12.86
C LYS A 267 -11.82 19.74 12.79
N THR A 268 -11.43 20.95 12.46
CA THR A 268 -10.02 21.34 12.29
C THR A 268 -9.20 21.17 13.54
N ASP A 269 -9.72 21.56 14.70
CA ASP A 269 -9.06 21.37 16.00
C ASP A 269 -8.80 19.89 16.31
N GLN A 270 -9.79 19.03 16.11
CA GLN A 270 -9.68 17.59 16.30
C GLN A 270 -8.64 16.97 15.34
N PHE A 271 -8.63 17.40 14.08
CA PHE A 271 -7.65 16.94 13.09
C PHE A 271 -6.23 17.30 13.52
N ILE A 272 -6.00 18.54 13.94
CA ILE A 272 -4.68 19.01 14.38
C ILE A 272 -4.21 18.25 15.63
N ASP A 273 -5.10 18.04 16.59
CA ASP A 273 -4.79 17.29 17.81
C ASP A 273 -4.42 15.84 17.49
N GLU A 274 -5.14 15.18 16.59
CA GLU A 274 -4.84 13.80 16.17
C GLU A 274 -3.49 13.70 15.44
N ILE A 275 -3.23 14.56 14.46
CA ILE A 275 -1.96 14.56 13.74
C ILE A 275 -0.80 14.84 14.69
N SER A 276 -0.96 15.80 15.61
CA SER A 276 0.04 16.12 16.60
C SER A 276 0.27 14.96 17.58
N GLY A 277 -0.80 14.31 18.04
CA GLY A 277 -0.74 13.13 18.91
C GLY A 277 -0.04 11.96 18.23
N GLN A 278 -0.39 11.66 16.98
CA GLN A 278 0.22 10.57 16.20
C GLN A 278 1.73 10.78 16.01
N SER A 279 2.18 12.03 15.85
CA SER A 279 3.62 12.33 15.73
C SER A 279 4.44 11.95 16.96
N MET A 280 3.79 11.74 18.10
CA MET A 280 4.41 11.33 19.37
C MET A 280 4.35 9.81 19.62
N TYR A 281 3.63 9.04 18.80
CA TYR A 281 3.47 7.58 19.02
C TYR A 281 4.74 6.79 18.78
N TYR A 282 5.60 7.24 17.88
CA TYR A 282 6.77 6.51 17.44
C TYR A 282 8.06 7.32 17.64
N LYS A 283 9.17 6.60 17.82
CA LYS A 283 10.51 7.21 17.80
C LYS A 283 10.75 7.88 16.45
N GLN A 284 11.57 8.94 16.43
CA GLN A 284 11.84 9.71 15.21
C GLN A 284 12.28 8.84 14.04
N GLN A 285 13.22 7.91 14.27
CA GLN A 285 13.71 7.01 13.21
C GLN A 285 12.63 6.07 12.64
N ILE A 286 11.58 5.76 13.40
CA ILE A 286 10.43 5.01 12.93
C ILE A 286 9.52 5.93 12.09
N SER A 287 9.24 7.13 12.59
CA SER A 287 8.41 8.11 11.87
C SER A 287 8.98 8.47 10.50
N GLU A 288 10.32 8.50 10.36
CA GLU A 288 11.02 8.80 9.09
C GLU A 288 10.86 7.70 8.03
N VAL A 289 10.44 6.50 8.40
CA VAL A 289 10.27 5.35 7.49
C VAL A 289 8.85 4.77 7.50
N MET A 290 7.90 5.40 8.22
CA MET A 290 6.50 4.97 8.21
C MET A 290 5.93 4.98 6.78
N PHE A 291 5.12 3.99 6.47
CA PHE A 291 4.52 3.83 5.15
C PHE A 291 3.16 4.54 5.10
N ASN A 292 3.13 5.69 4.45
CA ASN A 292 1.96 6.56 4.41
C ASN A 292 1.14 6.34 3.14
N LEU A 293 -0.15 6.08 3.31
CA LEU A 293 -1.08 5.81 2.20
C LEU A 293 -2.44 6.46 2.50
N LEU A 294 -3.27 6.63 1.47
CA LEU A 294 -4.67 7.06 1.63
C LEU A 294 -5.66 5.99 1.17
N ASP A 295 -5.28 5.17 0.20
CA ASP A 295 -6.07 4.06 -0.31
C ASP A 295 -5.18 2.85 -0.63
N SER A 296 -5.81 1.70 -0.80
CA SER A 296 -5.16 0.44 -1.11
C SER A 296 -6.18 -0.52 -1.74
N HIS A 297 -5.74 -1.75 -2.03
CA HIS A 297 -6.61 -2.82 -2.50
C HIS A 297 -7.63 -3.31 -1.45
N ASP A 298 -7.50 -2.87 -0.19
CA ASP A 298 -8.38 -3.23 0.94
C ASP A 298 -9.34 -2.10 1.36
N THR A 299 -9.23 -0.94 0.73
CA THR A 299 -10.04 0.24 1.06
C THR A 299 -10.71 0.80 -0.18
N GLU A 300 -11.76 1.61 0.01
CA GLU A 300 -12.29 2.44 -1.08
C GLU A 300 -11.21 3.36 -1.62
N ARG A 301 -11.28 3.66 -2.91
CA ARG A 301 -10.42 4.67 -3.52
C ARG A 301 -10.77 6.06 -3.00
N ILE A 302 -9.76 6.90 -2.89
CA ILE A 302 -9.95 8.25 -2.32
C ILE A 302 -10.91 9.12 -3.13
N LEU A 303 -10.97 8.95 -4.46
CA LEU A 303 -11.92 9.70 -5.27
C LEU A 303 -13.38 9.32 -4.95
N TRP A 304 -13.65 8.02 -4.76
CA TRP A 304 -14.96 7.55 -4.31
C TRP A 304 -15.30 8.11 -2.92
N THR A 305 -14.37 8.07 -1.97
CA THR A 305 -14.53 8.63 -0.62
C THR A 305 -14.80 10.13 -0.65
N ALA A 306 -14.23 10.85 -1.63
CA ALA A 306 -14.42 12.29 -1.85
C ALA A 306 -15.68 12.63 -2.65
N ASN A 307 -16.60 11.68 -2.89
CA ASN A 307 -17.79 11.86 -3.76
C ASN A 307 -17.41 12.43 -5.15
N GLU A 308 -16.37 11.86 -5.76
CA GLU A 308 -15.85 12.22 -7.09
C GLU A 308 -15.27 13.65 -7.19
N ASP A 309 -14.94 14.27 -6.07
CA ASP A 309 -14.33 15.60 -6.03
C ASP A 309 -12.79 15.51 -6.12
N VAL A 310 -12.25 15.73 -7.31
CA VAL A 310 -10.80 15.68 -7.59
C VAL A 310 -10.03 16.74 -6.80
N GLN A 311 -10.64 17.91 -6.51
CA GLN A 311 -9.97 18.96 -5.76
C GLN A 311 -9.68 18.52 -4.31
N LEU A 312 -10.62 17.81 -3.69
CA LEU A 312 -10.41 17.27 -2.34
C LEU A 312 -9.29 16.23 -2.30
N ILE A 313 -9.20 15.34 -3.29
CA ILE A 313 -8.12 14.35 -3.31
C ILE A 313 -6.75 14.99 -3.54
N LYS A 314 -6.66 16.07 -4.33
CA LYS A 314 -5.41 16.83 -4.47
C LYS A 314 -4.94 17.41 -3.13
N SER A 315 -5.85 17.99 -2.35
CA SER A 315 -5.54 18.53 -1.03
C SER A 315 -5.09 17.43 -0.06
N ALA A 316 -5.82 16.31 0.00
CA ALA A 316 -5.47 15.17 0.86
C ALA A 316 -4.11 14.55 0.51
N LEU A 317 -3.84 14.32 -0.78
CA LEU A 317 -2.56 13.81 -1.27
C LEU A 317 -1.41 14.78 -0.97
N THR A 318 -1.63 16.07 -1.15
CA THR A 318 -0.63 17.09 -0.81
C THR A 318 -0.30 17.05 0.67
N PHE A 319 -1.31 16.98 1.53
CA PHE A 319 -1.08 16.87 2.97
C PHE A 319 -0.28 15.60 3.33
N LEU A 320 -0.65 14.44 2.75
CA LEU A 320 0.06 13.18 2.95
C LEU A 320 1.53 13.27 2.54
N PHE A 321 1.81 13.81 1.36
CA PHE A 321 3.16 13.91 0.81
C PHE A 321 4.07 14.87 1.61
N LEU A 322 3.47 15.79 2.36
CA LEU A 322 4.18 16.70 3.26
C LEU A 322 4.37 16.14 4.68
N GLN A 323 3.99 14.88 4.95
CA GLN A 323 4.24 14.22 6.25
C GLN A 323 5.55 13.45 6.25
N LYS A 324 6.15 13.25 7.45
CA LYS A 324 7.28 12.32 7.65
C LYS A 324 6.88 10.92 7.23
N GLY A 325 7.84 10.16 6.76
CA GLY A 325 7.63 8.79 6.30
C GLY A 325 7.83 8.65 4.80
N THR A 326 7.36 7.58 4.23
CA THR A 326 7.51 7.24 2.82
C THR A 326 6.12 7.10 2.21
N PRO A 327 5.74 7.98 1.26
CA PRO A 327 4.39 7.96 0.69
C PRO A 327 4.21 6.81 -0.29
N CYS A 328 3.00 6.28 -0.36
CA CYS A 328 2.58 5.28 -1.33
C CYS A 328 1.36 5.75 -2.11
N ILE A 329 1.40 5.56 -3.42
CA ILE A 329 0.29 5.78 -4.34
C ILE A 329 -0.29 4.41 -4.72
N TYR A 330 -1.59 4.22 -4.57
CA TYR A 330 -2.29 3.07 -5.11
C TYR A 330 -2.48 3.23 -6.63
N TYR A 331 -2.20 2.19 -7.43
CA TYR A 331 -2.28 2.28 -8.90
C TYR A 331 -3.61 2.90 -9.36
N GLY A 332 -3.56 3.80 -10.32
CA GLY A 332 -4.72 4.49 -10.87
C GLY A 332 -5.13 5.76 -10.13
N THR A 333 -4.70 5.99 -8.91
CA THR A 333 -5.01 7.21 -8.16
C THR A 333 -4.47 8.45 -8.86
N GLU A 334 -3.31 8.34 -9.51
CA GLU A 334 -2.72 9.41 -10.32
C GLU A 334 -3.49 9.74 -11.60
N LEU A 335 -4.46 8.90 -11.96
CA LEU A 335 -5.38 9.11 -13.09
C LEU A 335 -6.82 9.34 -12.63
N ALA A 336 -7.01 9.62 -11.36
CA ALA A 336 -8.33 9.80 -10.74
C ALA A 336 -9.26 8.59 -10.97
N LEU A 337 -8.74 7.37 -10.81
CA LEU A 337 -9.55 6.16 -10.85
C LEU A 337 -10.42 6.09 -9.60
N THR A 338 -11.71 5.90 -9.78
CA THR A 338 -12.67 5.69 -8.70
C THR A 338 -12.91 4.21 -8.41
N GLY A 339 -13.51 3.90 -7.29
CA GLY A 339 -13.94 2.57 -6.90
C GLY A 339 -14.33 2.54 -5.42
N GLY A 340 -15.48 1.94 -5.13
CA GLY A 340 -15.98 1.72 -3.77
C GLY A 340 -15.28 0.58 -3.05
N PRO A 341 -15.92 -0.03 -2.03
CA PRO A 341 -15.34 -1.17 -1.30
C PRO A 341 -14.93 -2.32 -2.21
N ASP A 342 -13.98 -3.15 -1.73
CA ASP A 342 -13.58 -4.39 -2.42
C ASP A 342 -14.82 -5.21 -2.84
N PRO A 343 -14.90 -5.66 -4.11
CA PRO A 343 -13.86 -5.66 -5.15
C PRO A 343 -13.82 -4.42 -6.06
N ASP A 344 -14.68 -3.43 -5.89
CA ASP A 344 -14.78 -2.26 -6.78
C ASP A 344 -13.54 -1.37 -6.78
N CYS A 345 -12.80 -1.31 -5.67
CA CYS A 345 -11.52 -0.60 -5.58
C CYS A 345 -10.40 -1.22 -6.44
N ARG A 346 -10.63 -2.40 -7.03
CA ARG A 346 -9.66 -3.18 -7.83
C ARG A 346 -10.00 -3.15 -9.33
N ARG A 347 -10.53 -2.03 -9.83
CA ARG A 347 -10.79 -1.83 -11.28
C ARG A 347 -9.47 -1.85 -12.07
N CYS A 348 -9.56 -2.14 -13.35
CA CYS A 348 -8.43 -2.07 -14.27
C CYS A 348 -7.82 -0.68 -14.33
N MET A 349 -6.49 -0.62 -14.46
CA MET A 349 -5.77 0.63 -14.71
C MET A 349 -6.30 1.32 -15.96
N PRO A 350 -6.68 2.63 -15.89
CA PRO A 350 -7.26 3.36 -17.01
C PRO A 350 -6.17 3.93 -17.94
N TRP A 351 -5.44 3.07 -18.65
CA TRP A 351 -4.35 3.46 -19.54
C TRP A 351 -4.74 4.46 -20.60
N GLU A 352 -6.01 4.45 -21.04
CA GLU A 352 -6.58 5.40 -21.98
C GLU A 352 -6.58 6.86 -21.50
N ARG A 353 -6.44 7.07 -20.19
CA ARG A 353 -6.38 8.42 -19.60
C ARG A 353 -4.95 8.99 -19.56
N VAL A 354 -3.95 8.19 -19.87
CA VAL A 354 -2.56 8.65 -19.87
C VAL A 354 -2.31 9.55 -21.07
N SER A 355 -2.12 10.82 -20.79
CA SER A 355 -1.79 11.83 -21.81
C SER A 355 -1.02 13.00 -21.17
N SER A 356 -0.33 13.77 -21.98
CA SER A 356 0.36 15.00 -21.54
C SER A 356 -0.59 16.05 -20.95
N ASP A 357 -1.87 15.99 -21.32
CA ASP A 357 -2.88 16.96 -20.92
C ASP A 357 -3.69 16.48 -19.70
N ASN A 358 -3.41 15.29 -19.16
CA ASN A 358 -4.09 14.79 -17.97
C ASN A 358 -3.68 15.62 -16.73
N ASP A 359 -4.62 16.41 -16.21
CA ASP A 359 -4.37 17.34 -15.11
C ASP A 359 -3.96 16.64 -13.81
N MET A 360 -4.64 15.54 -13.46
CA MET A 360 -4.32 14.79 -12.24
C MET A 360 -2.94 14.12 -12.32
N LEU A 361 -2.59 13.55 -13.47
CA LEU A 361 -1.26 12.95 -13.70
C LEU A 361 -0.16 14.01 -13.58
N ASN A 362 -0.35 15.15 -14.22
CA ASN A 362 0.60 16.27 -14.17
C ASN A 362 0.73 16.84 -12.75
N PHE A 363 -0.37 16.91 -12.01
CA PHE A 363 -0.37 17.29 -10.60
C PHE A 363 0.47 16.31 -9.76
N MET A 364 0.27 14.99 -9.92
CA MET A 364 1.00 13.97 -9.18
C MET A 364 2.51 14.00 -9.49
N LYS A 365 2.89 14.18 -10.75
CA LYS A 365 4.31 14.35 -11.14
C LYS A 365 4.96 15.53 -10.40
N LYS A 366 4.27 16.66 -10.34
CA LYS A 366 4.75 17.85 -9.62
C LYS A 366 4.87 17.59 -8.12
N LEU A 367 3.85 16.98 -7.51
CA LEU A 367 3.82 16.68 -6.08
C LEU A 367 4.96 15.72 -5.69
N ILE A 368 5.19 14.67 -6.47
CA ILE A 368 6.29 13.73 -6.25
C ILE A 368 7.65 14.45 -6.39
N LYS A 369 7.79 15.31 -7.37
CA LYS A 369 9.02 16.10 -7.55
C LYS A 369 9.31 17.00 -6.35
N ILE A 370 8.29 17.67 -5.81
CA ILE A 370 8.40 18.48 -4.60
C ILE A 370 8.81 17.61 -3.41
N ARG A 371 8.12 16.47 -3.20
CA ARG A 371 8.47 15.54 -2.13
C ARG A 371 9.93 15.12 -2.16
N LYS A 372 10.48 14.82 -3.33
CA LYS A 372 11.89 14.45 -3.50
C LYS A 372 12.83 15.62 -3.21
N HIS A 373 12.51 16.79 -3.72
CA HIS A 373 13.32 18.00 -3.50
C HIS A 373 13.35 18.40 -2.02
N GLU A 374 12.20 18.34 -1.35
CA GLU A 374 12.03 18.74 0.05
C GLU A 374 12.27 17.59 1.04
N SER A 375 12.80 16.47 0.58
CA SER A 375 12.92 15.26 1.41
C SER A 375 13.67 15.52 2.73
N ALA A 376 14.82 16.20 2.70
CA ALA A 376 15.58 16.52 3.90
C ALA A 376 14.79 17.43 4.86
N THR A 377 14.12 18.45 4.32
CA THR A 377 13.29 19.37 5.10
C THR A 377 12.14 18.66 5.79
N ILE A 378 11.45 17.75 5.11
CA ILE A 378 10.32 17.02 5.64
C ILE A 378 10.77 15.94 6.64
N GLN A 379 11.85 15.21 6.36
CA GLN A 379 12.31 14.12 7.21
C GLN A 379 12.98 14.60 8.50
N HIS A 380 13.78 15.67 8.42
CA HIS A 380 14.64 16.10 9.54
C HIS A 380 14.22 17.44 10.15
N GLY A 381 13.29 18.13 9.51
CA GLY A 381 12.83 19.44 9.94
C GLY A 381 11.99 19.43 11.21
N LYS A 382 11.84 20.64 11.76
CA LYS A 382 10.87 20.92 12.83
C LYS A 382 9.50 21.17 12.22
N TYR A 383 8.53 20.34 12.61
CA TYR A 383 7.15 20.40 12.15
C TYR A 383 6.30 21.32 13.00
N SER A 384 5.37 22.05 12.38
CA SER A 384 4.26 22.69 13.05
C SER A 384 3.00 22.62 12.19
N LEU A 385 1.87 22.41 12.84
CA LEU A 385 0.54 22.38 12.26
C LEU A 385 -0.37 23.22 13.13
N GLN A 386 -1.10 24.17 12.54
CA GLN A 386 -1.96 25.08 13.28
C GLN A 386 -3.15 25.54 12.45
N GLU A 387 -4.26 25.83 13.11
CA GLU A 387 -5.37 26.56 12.53
C GLU A 387 -5.05 28.05 12.56
N ILE A 388 -5.04 28.71 11.41
CA ILE A 388 -4.77 30.16 11.30
C ILE A 388 -6.06 30.99 11.22
N LYS A 389 -7.15 30.38 10.79
CA LYS A 389 -8.55 30.84 10.83
C LYS A 389 -9.45 29.61 10.85
N PRO A 390 -10.73 29.73 11.19
CA PRO A 390 -11.66 28.59 11.11
C PRO A 390 -11.57 27.85 9.78
N ASP A 391 -11.33 26.54 9.85
CA ASP A 391 -11.18 25.62 8.72
C ASP A 391 -10.03 25.99 7.74
N LEU A 392 -9.04 26.72 8.20
CA LEU A 392 -7.84 27.07 7.45
C LEU A 392 -6.60 26.54 8.18
N VAL A 393 -5.95 25.53 7.63
CA VAL A 393 -4.82 24.83 8.23
C VAL A 393 -3.51 25.28 7.60
N ALA A 394 -2.54 25.67 8.42
CA ALA A 394 -1.18 25.93 8.01
C ALA A 394 -0.21 24.86 8.54
N LEU A 395 0.54 24.28 7.64
CA LEU A 395 1.62 23.34 7.89
C LEU A 395 2.96 24.02 7.62
N GLN A 396 3.96 23.79 8.47
CA GLN A 396 5.30 24.32 8.25
C GLN A 396 6.37 23.33 8.67
N TRP A 397 7.40 23.25 7.86
CA TRP A 397 8.68 22.60 8.14
C TRP A 397 9.81 23.63 8.18
N LYS A 398 10.73 23.46 9.13
CA LYS A 398 11.97 24.28 9.23
C LYS A 398 13.17 23.37 9.35
N TYR A 399 14.13 23.49 8.43
CA TYR A 399 15.37 22.72 8.43
C TYR A 399 16.50 23.53 7.81
N ASP A 400 17.63 23.63 8.49
CA ASP A 400 18.87 24.28 8.01
C ASP A 400 18.64 25.66 7.35
N GLY A 401 17.85 26.50 8.01
CA GLY A 401 17.50 27.84 7.52
C GLY A 401 16.42 27.88 6.44
N GLN A 402 16.03 26.75 5.87
CA GLN A 402 14.96 26.65 4.90
C GLN A 402 13.60 26.51 5.62
N ILE A 403 12.56 27.07 5.01
CA ILE A 403 11.18 26.98 5.49
C ILE A 403 10.31 26.55 4.33
N LEU A 404 9.60 25.44 4.50
CA LEU A 404 8.56 24.98 3.60
C LEU A 404 7.22 25.16 4.29
N LYS A 405 6.28 25.85 3.65
CA LYS A 405 4.94 26.09 4.17
C LYS A 405 3.87 25.58 3.23
N ALA A 406 2.75 25.16 3.80
CA ALA A 406 1.54 24.89 3.03
C ALA A 406 0.31 25.42 3.79
N ILE A 407 -0.65 25.95 3.04
CA ILE A 407 -1.95 26.39 3.57
C ILE A 407 -3.04 25.64 2.83
N PHE A 408 -3.97 25.04 3.59
CA PHE A 408 -5.12 24.31 3.10
C PHE A 408 -6.39 25.01 3.52
N ASN A 409 -7.24 25.35 2.54
CA ASN A 409 -8.49 26.05 2.80
C ASN A 409 -9.68 25.06 2.75
N GLN A 410 -10.12 24.61 3.91
CA GLN A 410 -11.32 23.77 4.04
C GLN A 410 -12.56 24.60 4.42
N SER A 411 -12.43 25.94 4.50
CA SER A 411 -13.54 26.86 4.75
C SER A 411 -14.45 27.02 3.51
N LYS A 412 -15.54 27.75 3.67
CA LYS A 412 -16.48 28.07 2.57
C LYS A 412 -16.17 29.41 1.87
N GLU A 413 -15.12 30.11 2.30
CA GLU A 413 -14.77 31.44 1.83
C GLU A 413 -13.36 31.45 1.23
N ASP A 414 -13.12 32.41 0.34
CA ASP A 414 -11.79 32.66 -0.20
C ASP A 414 -10.85 33.18 0.88
N TYR A 415 -9.62 32.69 0.86
CA TYR A 415 -8.55 33.19 1.72
C TYR A 415 -7.51 33.96 0.92
N HIS A 416 -7.23 35.18 1.35
CA HIS A 416 -6.28 36.07 0.72
C HIS A 416 -4.92 36.02 1.43
N LEU A 417 -3.90 35.61 0.69
CA LEU A 417 -2.51 35.55 1.12
C LEU A 417 -1.72 36.63 0.37
N GLN A 418 -0.75 37.27 1.03
CA GLN A 418 0.25 38.08 0.32
C GLN A 418 1.00 37.20 -0.65
N LYS A 419 1.45 37.79 -1.76
CA LYS A 419 2.18 37.03 -2.80
C LYS A 419 3.49 36.48 -2.25
N GLU A 420 3.63 35.17 -2.34
CA GLU A 420 4.79 34.38 -1.91
C GLU A 420 5.40 33.64 -3.11
N ALA A 421 6.57 33.06 -2.94
CA ALA A 421 7.18 32.20 -3.93
C ALA A 421 6.49 30.84 -3.99
N VAL A 422 5.44 30.73 -4.79
CA VAL A 422 4.61 29.52 -4.90
C VAL A 422 5.36 28.40 -5.59
N VAL A 423 5.39 27.23 -4.94
CA VAL A 423 5.96 25.98 -5.46
C VAL A 423 4.88 25.14 -6.15
N LEU A 424 3.70 25.02 -5.51
CA LEU A 424 2.53 24.33 -6.06
C LEU A 424 1.28 24.96 -5.47
N ALA A 425 0.26 25.11 -6.32
CA ALA A 425 -1.06 25.56 -5.89
C ALA A 425 -2.14 24.80 -6.63
N SER A 426 -3.30 24.67 -6.01
CA SER A 426 -4.50 24.10 -6.61
C SER A 426 -5.73 24.88 -6.12
N ASN A 427 -6.66 25.16 -7.02
CA ASN A 427 -7.81 26.02 -6.79
C ASN A 427 -7.42 27.37 -6.18
N CYS A 428 -6.43 28.01 -6.80
CA CYS A 428 -5.91 29.30 -6.40
C CYS A 428 -5.89 30.27 -7.59
N GLN A 429 -6.09 31.56 -7.31
CA GLN A 429 -6.01 32.63 -8.31
C GLN A 429 -4.96 33.65 -7.89
N GLY A 430 -3.99 33.92 -8.77
CA GLY A 430 -3.01 34.99 -8.60
C GLY A 430 -3.61 36.35 -8.97
N LEU A 431 -3.50 37.32 -8.07
CA LEU A 431 -3.73 38.72 -8.30
C LEU A 431 -2.38 39.48 -8.27
N GLU A 432 -2.33 40.77 -8.66
CA GLU A 432 -1.06 41.52 -8.76
C GLU A 432 -0.16 41.40 -7.51
N ASN A 433 -0.73 41.54 -6.31
CA ASN A 433 -0.01 41.50 -5.04
C ASN A 433 -0.54 40.46 -4.04
N GLN A 434 -1.46 39.60 -4.47
CA GLN A 434 -2.11 38.62 -3.61
C GLN A 434 -2.28 37.29 -4.31
N LEU A 435 -2.40 36.24 -3.52
CA LEU A 435 -2.87 34.93 -3.92
C LEU A 435 -4.20 34.67 -3.21
N VAL A 436 -5.22 34.27 -3.97
CA VAL A 436 -6.53 33.87 -3.42
C VAL A 436 -6.61 32.37 -3.43
N ILE A 437 -6.79 31.75 -2.27
CA ILE A 437 -6.98 30.31 -2.10
C ILE A 437 -8.48 30.08 -1.92
N SER A 438 -9.14 29.57 -2.94
CA SER A 438 -10.56 29.26 -2.89
C SER A 438 -10.87 28.03 -2.02
N PRO A 439 -12.13 27.82 -1.61
CA PRO A 439 -12.51 26.61 -0.87
C PRO A 439 -11.98 25.33 -1.48
N LYS A 440 -11.51 24.39 -0.66
CA LYS A 440 -10.83 23.12 -1.05
C LYS A 440 -9.47 23.32 -1.72
N GLY A 441 -9.01 24.56 -1.87
CA GLY A 441 -7.71 24.88 -2.45
C GLY A 441 -6.57 24.79 -1.46
N PHE A 442 -5.34 24.77 -1.98
CA PHE A 442 -4.14 24.83 -1.19
C PHE A 442 -3.00 25.51 -1.95
N VAL A 443 -1.99 25.91 -1.20
CA VAL A 443 -0.72 26.44 -1.72
C VAL A 443 0.46 25.91 -0.94
N ILE A 444 1.55 25.57 -1.64
CA ILE A 444 2.88 25.28 -1.07
C ILE A 444 3.82 26.41 -1.49
N PHE A 445 4.59 26.93 -0.55
CA PHE A 445 5.54 28.02 -0.77
C PHE A 445 6.71 27.99 0.21
N HIS A 446 7.80 28.71 -0.14
CA HIS A 446 8.97 28.90 0.73
C HIS A 446 8.94 30.20 1.50
#